data_f6a4a54890d4b5ea7baf39c9d33888d2
#
_entry.id   f6a4a54890d4b5ea7baf39c9d33888d2
#
_cell.length_a   1.000
_cell.length_b   1.000
_cell.length_c   1.000
_cell.angle_alpha   90.00
_cell.angle_beta   90.00
_cell.angle_gamma   90.00
#
_symmetry.space_group_name_H-M   'P 1'
#
loop_
_entity.id
_entity.type
_entity.pdbx_description
1 polymer ?
#
loop_
_entity_poly.entity_id
_entity_poly.type
_entity_poly.pdbx_seq_one_letter_code
_entity_poly.pdbx_strand_id
1 'polypeptide(L)'
;MILEGLIITRSPDGRPHLAAMGPEVDPAEMRRGRIESLVLKPFATSQTARNLAATPAGVFQVTDDVLLLARTVAGSGPSPDVVPAVAIDGWRLREAALALEFRVESADRSGERQRLVARVERIHEGRPFLGHVRARHAVVEAAILVTRLHMIPAAEVATRFAELRTLVEKTGGPEEHEAFAILAERVARAIPAPSPPVAVEVRTPARFHLGMFSFGDPASRSFGGTGLMLDEPGVIVQVRRAETFRSGGPHGDRAVAFARSCAAAWKLPAGEAFEVDVVSAPRSHVGLGSGTQLALAVAAGIEGLAVRPATRERGFDPGESLALAHAAGRGRRSSVGAQGFASGGLLVEAGRLGADKLAAPLEASPLVARAGLPGAWRGVLVVERGAEGLHGDAERRAFLALPPVDRGVTAELARIALLELVPAALEGRFDPFAAAFGAYGRLAGVPFAAASCTLPFHRSIEALLGRLAALGVRGAAQSSWGPAVLAC
;
A
#
# COMPACT_ATOMS: atom_id res chain seq x y z
N MET A 1 18.20 -7.76 -31.07
CA MET A 1 17.37 -6.87 -30.19
C MET A 1 15.93 -6.91 -30.70
N ILE A 2 14.93 -6.67 -29.88
CA ILE A 2 13.50 -6.66 -30.31
C ILE A 2 13.14 -5.21 -30.64
N LEU A 3 12.49 -5.02 -31.80
CA LEU A 3 11.96 -3.75 -32.27
C LEU A 3 10.43 -3.81 -32.20
N GLU A 4 9.83 -3.09 -31.25
CA GLU A 4 8.37 -3.12 -31.10
C GLU A 4 7.66 -2.30 -32.17
N GLY A 5 6.56 -2.84 -32.71
CA GLY A 5 5.80 -2.19 -33.77
C GLY A 5 4.57 -2.98 -34.20
N LEU A 6 4.12 -2.69 -35.40
CA LEU A 6 2.93 -3.32 -36.01
C LEU A 6 3.34 -4.06 -37.30
N ILE A 7 2.71 -5.18 -37.55
CA ILE A 7 2.86 -5.92 -38.81
C ILE A 7 1.56 -5.95 -39.58
N ILE A 8 1.64 -5.71 -40.87
CA ILE A 8 0.53 -5.94 -41.81
C ILE A 8 0.84 -7.16 -42.68
N THR A 9 -0.07 -8.10 -42.67
CA THR A 9 -0.04 -9.30 -43.55
C THR A 9 -1.34 -9.40 -44.33
N ARG A 10 -1.34 -10.12 -45.47
CA ARG A 10 -2.50 -10.33 -46.29
C ARG A 10 -3.29 -11.55 -45.78
N SER A 11 -4.56 -11.32 -45.45
CA SER A 11 -5.48 -12.40 -45.10
C SER A 11 -5.91 -13.19 -46.32
N PRO A 12 -6.39 -14.43 -46.17
CA PRO A 12 -6.86 -15.26 -47.33
C PRO A 12 -7.98 -14.63 -48.16
N ASP A 13 -8.80 -13.76 -47.54
CA ASP A 13 -9.85 -12.99 -48.18
C ASP A 13 -9.34 -11.74 -48.92
N GLY A 14 -8.01 -11.56 -48.96
CA GLY A 14 -7.37 -10.46 -49.62
C GLY A 14 -7.32 -9.15 -48.84
N ARG A 15 -7.73 -9.11 -47.57
CA ARG A 15 -7.75 -7.89 -46.74
C ARG A 15 -6.47 -7.73 -45.93
N PRO A 16 -6.10 -6.48 -45.53
CA PRO A 16 -5.01 -6.25 -44.63
C PRO A 16 -5.36 -6.74 -43.21
N HIS A 17 -4.45 -7.50 -42.62
CA HIS A 17 -4.51 -7.90 -41.22
C HIS A 17 -3.36 -7.24 -40.42
N LEU A 18 -3.73 -6.38 -39.47
CA LEU A 18 -2.81 -5.65 -38.61
C LEU A 18 -2.67 -6.38 -37.27
N ALA A 19 -1.43 -6.52 -36.79
CA ALA A 19 -1.13 -7.13 -35.50
C ALA A 19 0.07 -6.47 -34.84
N ALA A 20 0.13 -6.49 -33.50
CA ALA A 20 1.35 -6.13 -32.77
C ALA A 20 2.43 -7.21 -32.97
N MET A 21 3.66 -6.79 -33.23
CA MET A 21 4.79 -7.70 -33.46
C MET A 21 6.09 -7.04 -33.02
N GLY A 22 6.95 -7.82 -32.35
CA GLY A 22 8.32 -7.43 -32.02
C GLY A 22 9.32 -8.35 -32.74
N PRO A 23 9.71 -8.09 -33.99
CA PRO A 23 10.76 -8.84 -34.66
C PRO A 23 12.12 -8.65 -33.98
N GLU A 24 12.95 -9.69 -34.03
CA GLU A 24 14.36 -9.54 -33.70
C GLU A 24 15.10 -8.94 -34.90
N VAL A 25 15.92 -7.95 -34.62
CA VAL A 25 16.77 -7.26 -35.60
C VAL A 25 18.22 -7.27 -35.13
N ASP A 26 19.17 -7.22 -36.08
CA ASP A 26 20.59 -7.14 -35.76
C ASP A 26 20.92 -5.76 -35.14
N PRO A 27 21.49 -5.70 -33.94
CA PRO A 27 21.92 -4.43 -33.34
C PRO A 27 22.89 -3.62 -34.22
N ALA A 28 23.68 -4.28 -35.07
CA ALA A 28 24.59 -3.59 -35.98
C ALA A 28 23.85 -2.92 -37.14
N GLU A 29 22.80 -3.55 -37.66
CA GLU A 29 21.91 -2.94 -38.69
C GLU A 29 21.17 -1.74 -38.09
N MET A 30 20.66 -1.86 -36.88
CA MET A 30 20.01 -0.74 -36.16
C MET A 30 20.95 0.46 -35.97
N ARG A 31 22.20 0.23 -35.57
CA ARG A 31 23.18 1.34 -35.43
C ARG A 31 23.54 2.00 -36.76
N ARG A 32 23.49 1.26 -37.86
CA ARG A 32 23.71 1.82 -39.21
C ARG A 32 22.47 2.51 -39.77
N GLY A 33 21.31 2.45 -39.06
CA GLY A 33 20.05 3.02 -39.52
C GLY A 33 19.43 2.29 -40.71
N ARG A 34 19.90 1.06 -41.03
CA ARG A 34 19.39 0.27 -42.15
C ARG A 34 19.17 -1.19 -41.73
N ILE A 35 17.92 -1.60 -41.66
CA ILE A 35 17.49 -2.95 -41.34
C ILE A 35 17.35 -3.75 -42.62
N GLU A 36 18.12 -4.82 -42.77
CA GLU A 36 18.15 -5.67 -43.95
C GLU A 36 17.43 -7.00 -43.72
N SER A 37 17.30 -7.41 -42.44
CA SER A 37 16.69 -8.67 -42.05
C SER A 37 15.80 -8.56 -40.81
N LEU A 38 14.76 -9.41 -40.74
CA LEU A 38 13.85 -9.50 -39.61
C LEU A 38 13.72 -10.98 -39.22
N VAL A 39 13.76 -11.28 -37.91
CA VAL A 39 13.36 -12.59 -37.41
C VAL A 39 12.01 -12.44 -36.69
N LEU A 40 10.97 -12.93 -37.34
CA LEU A 40 9.59 -12.92 -36.83
C LEU A 40 9.32 -14.18 -36.01
N LYS A 41 8.65 -14.02 -34.87
CA LYS A 41 8.31 -15.15 -33.97
C LYS A 41 6.82 -15.19 -33.63
N PRO A 42 5.91 -15.33 -34.62
CA PRO A 42 4.48 -15.42 -34.35
C PRO A 42 4.14 -16.75 -33.64
N PHE A 43 3.11 -16.73 -32.80
CA PHE A 43 2.50 -17.96 -32.31
C PHE A 43 1.88 -18.74 -33.48
N ALA A 44 2.07 -20.06 -33.49
CA ALA A 44 1.57 -20.94 -34.56
C ALA A 44 0.04 -20.83 -34.78
N THR A 45 -0.69 -20.55 -33.70
CA THR A 45 -2.15 -20.36 -33.71
C THR A 45 -2.58 -18.96 -34.16
N SER A 46 -1.67 -18.00 -34.34
CA SER A 46 -2.00 -16.61 -34.69
C SER A 46 -2.45 -16.46 -36.14
N GLN A 47 -3.28 -15.42 -36.40
CA GLN A 47 -3.66 -15.08 -37.79
C GLN A 47 -2.44 -14.68 -38.61
N THR A 48 -1.47 -13.96 -38.00
CA THR A 48 -0.23 -13.57 -38.67
C THR A 48 0.56 -14.80 -39.18
N ALA A 49 0.66 -15.87 -38.36
CA ALA A 49 1.33 -17.12 -38.79
C ALA A 49 0.63 -17.78 -39.94
N ARG A 50 -0.71 -17.84 -39.94
CA ARG A 50 -1.52 -18.38 -41.05
C ARG A 50 -1.35 -17.57 -42.31
N ASN A 51 -1.37 -16.24 -42.19
CA ASN A 51 -1.21 -15.34 -43.33
C ASN A 51 0.17 -15.49 -43.98
N LEU A 52 1.26 -15.53 -43.16
CA LEU A 52 2.63 -15.71 -43.64
C LEU A 52 2.92 -17.13 -44.15
N ALA A 53 2.06 -18.10 -43.82
CA ALA A 53 2.11 -19.42 -44.44
C ALA A 53 1.53 -19.43 -45.86
N ALA A 54 0.44 -18.70 -46.07
CA ALA A 54 -0.23 -18.57 -47.34
C ALA A 54 0.48 -17.58 -48.28
N THR A 55 0.88 -16.43 -47.76
CA THR A 55 1.58 -15.37 -48.49
C THR A 55 2.83 -14.99 -47.70
N PRO A 56 4.05 -15.48 -48.06
CA PRO A 56 5.26 -15.29 -47.26
C PRO A 56 5.84 -13.88 -47.42
N ALA A 57 5.03 -12.85 -47.27
CA ALA A 57 5.41 -11.44 -47.37
C ALA A 57 4.51 -10.57 -46.47
N GLY A 58 5.01 -9.42 -46.09
CA GLY A 58 4.28 -8.46 -45.28
C GLY A 58 5.08 -7.16 -45.08
N VAL A 59 4.51 -6.25 -44.29
CA VAL A 59 5.16 -5.00 -43.94
C VAL A 59 5.25 -4.88 -42.43
N PHE A 60 6.44 -4.72 -41.91
CA PHE A 60 6.65 -4.36 -40.53
C PHE A 60 6.80 -2.84 -40.41
N GLN A 61 6.20 -2.26 -39.39
CA GLN A 61 6.07 -0.80 -39.26
C GLN A 61 6.42 -0.33 -37.87
N VAL A 62 7.35 0.62 -37.81
CA VAL A 62 7.69 1.36 -36.61
C VAL A 62 6.77 2.57 -36.53
N THR A 63 6.06 2.69 -35.46
CA THR A 63 5.16 3.80 -35.19
C THR A 63 5.15 4.16 -33.72
N ASP A 64 4.96 5.43 -33.40
CA ASP A 64 4.72 5.95 -32.07
C ASP A 64 3.22 6.17 -31.79
N ASP A 65 2.35 5.76 -32.71
CA ASP A 65 0.90 5.74 -32.51
C ASP A 65 0.50 4.58 -31.58
N VAL A 66 0.57 4.85 -30.29
CA VAL A 66 0.20 3.87 -29.24
C VAL A 66 -1.31 3.66 -29.14
N LEU A 67 -2.11 4.59 -29.66
CA LEU A 67 -3.57 4.42 -29.72
C LEU A 67 -3.94 3.36 -30.76
N LEU A 68 -3.32 3.38 -31.94
CA LEU A 68 -3.47 2.32 -32.94
C LEU A 68 -2.97 0.98 -32.40
N LEU A 69 -1.84 0.96 -31.69
CA LEU A 69 -1.31 -0.25 -31.05
C LEU A 69 -2.31 -0.83 -30.04
N ALA A 70 -2.84 0.01 -29.15
CA ALA A 70 -3.80 -0.40 -28.12
C ALA A 70 -5.10 -0.96 -28.75
N ARG A 71 -5.64 -0.28 -29.74
CA ARG A 71 -6.83 -0.72 -30.50
C ARG A 71 -6.59 -2.05 -31.21
N THR A 72 -5.41 -2.23 -31.81
CA THR A 72 -5.02 -3.48 -32.46
C THR A 72 -4.97 -4.64 -31.47
N VAL A 73 -4.33 -4.46 -30.33
CA VAL A 73 -4.21 -5.50 -29.27
C VAL A 73 -5.57 -5.81 -28.63
N ALA A 74 -6.42 -4.80 -28.43
CA ALA A 74 -7.77 -4.97 -27.88
C ALA A 74 -8.75 -5.60 -28.87
N GLY A 75 -8.42 -5.62 -30.17
CA GLY A 75 -9.33 -6.05 -31.23
C GLY A 75 -10.48 -5.08 -31.45
N SER A 76 -10.25 -3.78 -31.26
CA SER A 76 -11.25 -2.72 -31.33
C SER A 76 -10.75 -1.57 -32.22
N GLY A 77 -11.67 -0.81 -32.76
CA GLY A 77 -11.37 0.39 -33.55
C GLY A 77 -11.62 0.28 -35.02
N PRO A 78 -11.50 1.39 -35.78
CA PRO A 78 -11.68 1.44 -37.21
C PRO A 78 -10.58 0.67 -37.96
N SER A 79 -10.81 0.33 -39.19
CA SER A 79 -9.76 -0.20 -40.07
C SER A 79 -8.60 0.78 -40.16
N PRO A 80 -7.35 0.30 -40.16
CA PRO A 80 -6.19 1.17 -40.26
C PRO A 80 -6.16 1.91 -41.61
N ASP A 81 -5.67 3.16 -41.61
CA ASP A 81 -5.41 3.91 -42.83
C ASP A 81 -4.16 3.35 -43.51
N VAL A 82 -4.37 2.65 -44.61
CA VAL A 82 -3.31 1.95 -45.34
C VAL A 82 -3.20 2.42 -46.78
N VAL A 83 -2.00 2.32 -47.31
CA VAL A 83 -1.69 2.55 -48.71
C VAL A 83 -1.03 1.29 -49.30
N PRO A 84 -1.08 1.06 -50.63
CA PRO A 84 -0.40 -0.07 -51.24
C PRO A 84 1.11 -0.10 -50.93
N ALA A 85 1.65 -1.29 -50.71
CA ALA A 85 3.08 -1.55 -50.71
C ALA A 85 3.63 -1.43 -52.15
N VAL A 86 4.95 -1.37 -52.32
CA VAL A 86 5.60 -1.16 -53.61
C VAL A 86 6.34 -2.39 -54.10
N ALA A 87 7.10 -3.06 -53.22
CA ALA A 87 7.91 -4.24 -53.57
C ALA A 87 7.20 -5.58 -53.34
N ILE A 88 6.07 -5.56 -52.62
CA ILE A 88 5.28 -6.75 -52.34
C ILE A 88 3.78 -6.50 -52.66
N ASP A 89 2.99 -7.54 -52.86
CA ASP A 89 1.53 -7.44 -52.90
C ASP A 89 0.99 -7.33 -51.45
N GLY A 90 0.76 -6.10 -50.98
CA GLY A 90 0.37 -5.83 -49.60
C GLY A 90 0.10 -4.34 -49.34
N TRP A 91 0.07 -3.98 -48.04
CA TRP A 91 -0.23 -2.64 -47.59
C TRP A 91 0.75 -2.20 -46.52
N ARG A 92 0.96 -0.89 -46.41
CA ARG A 92 1.65 -0.22 -45.32
C ARG A 92 0.76 0.85 -44.68
N LEU A 93 0.99 1.21 -43.43
CA LEU A 93 0.34 2.35 -42.80
C LEU A 93 0.79 3.64 -43.50
N ARG A 94 -0.15 4.57 -43.68
CA ARG A 94 0.15 5.89 -44.27
C ARG A 94 1.07 6.69 -43.35
N GLU A 95 0.83 6.66 -42.05
CA GLU A 95 1.48 7.50 -41.00
C GLU A 95 2.56 6.76 -40.18
N ALA A 96 3.15 5.69 -40.69
CA ALA A 96 4.26 5.04 -40.02
C ALA A 96 5.53 5.92 -40.03
N ALA A 97 6.36 5.83 -39.00
CA ALA A 97 7.67 6.47 -39.00
C ALA A 97 8.65 5.73 -39.92
N LEU A 98 8.55 4.39 -39.94
CA LEU A 98 9.32 3.54 -40.83
C LEU A 98 8.45 2.34 -41.24
N ALA A 99 8.47 1.97 -42.52
CA ALA A 99 7.82 0.76 -43.00
C ALA A 99 8.82 -0.12 -43.78
N LEU A 100 8.91 -1.40 -43.39
CA LEU A 100 9.83 -2.39 -43.93
C LEU A 100 9.01 -3.44 -44.66
N GLU A 101 9.01 -3.39 -46.01
CA GLU A 101 8.45 -4.46 -46.81
C GLU A 101 9.38 -5.64 -46.83
N PHE A 102 8.90 -6.82 -46.50
CA PHE A 102 9.74 -8.02 -46.38
C PHE A 102 9.17 -9.26 -47.08
N ARG A 103 10.08 -10.21 -47.42
CA ARG A 103 9.75 -11.58 -47.81
C ARG A 103 10.40 -12.57 -46.87
N VAL A 104 9.66 -13.61 -46.50
CA VAL A 104 10.17 -14.72 -45.70
C VAL A 104 11.03 -15.59 -46.58
N GLU A 105 12.30 -15.79 -46.21
CA GLU A 105 13.27 -16.62 -46.88
C GLU A 105 13.34 -18.03 -46.29
N SER A 106 13.20 -18.15 -44.98
CA SER A 106 13.18 -19.46 -44.30
C SER A 106 12.19 -19.47 -43.13
N ALA A 107 11.61 -20.62 -42.86
CA ALA A 107 10.59 -20.78 -41.82
C ALA A 107 10.78 -22.09 -41.08
N ASP A 108 11.04 -22.03 -39.79
CA ASP A 108 10.87 -23.15 -38.86
C ASP A 108 9.50 -23.00 -38.19
N ARG A 109 8.61 -23.97 -38.42
CA ARG A 109 7.22 -23.98 -37.96
C ARG A 109 6.96 -25.10 -36.94
N SER A 110 8.00 -25.75 -36.43
CA SER A 110 7.88 -26.92 -35.56
C SER A 110 7.46 -26.59 -34.12
N GLY A 111 7.74 -25.37 -33.66
CA GLY A 111 7.46 -24.94 -32.29
C GLY A 111 6.14 -24.17 -32.12
N GLU A 112 5.72 -23.98 -30.87
CA GLU A 112 4.58 -23.13 -30.50
C GLU A 112 4.76 -21.68 -31.00
N ARG A 113 5.99 -21.17 -30.98
CA ARG A 113 6.43 -19.94 -31.66
C ARG A 113 7.26 -20.33 -32.87
N GLN A 114 6.72 -20.03 -34.05
CA GLN A 114 7.45 -20.23 -35.31
C GLN A 114 8.64 -19.26 -35.37
N ARG A 115 9.69 -19.64 -36.10
CA ARG A 115 10.83 -18.77 -36.38
C ARG A 115 10.91 -18.53 -37.90
N LEU A 116 10.59 -17.31 -38.33
CA LEU A 116 10.58 -16.89 -39.72
C LEU A 116 11.71 -15.88 -39.94
N VAL A 117 12.69 -16.21 -40.83
CA VAL A 117 13.70 -15.25 -41.24
C VAL A 117 13.23 -14.59 -42.53
N ALA A 118 13.17 -13.26 -42.50
CA ALA A 118 12.69 -12.49 -43.61
C ALA A 118 13.72 -11.44 -44.05
N ARG A 119 13.87 -11.27 -45.34
CA ARG A 119 14.69 -10.22 -45.96
C ARG A 119 13.83 -9.00 -46.21
N VAL A 120 14.36 -7.81 -45.90
CA VAL A 120 13.74 -6.53 -46.22
C VAL A 120 13.99 -6.21 -47.70
N GLU A 121 12.91 -6.04 -48.44
CA GLU A 121 12.95 -5.71 -49.86
C GLU A 121 12.98 -4.20 -50.10
N ARG A 122 12.26 -3.46 -49.25
CA ARG A 122 12.14 -2.02 -49.35
C ARG A 122 11.90 -1.35 -48.00
N ILE A 123 12.50 -0.21 -47.82
CA ILE A 123 12.34 0.67 -46.67
C ILE A 123 11.63 1.94 -47.12
N HIS A 124 10.59 2.33 -46.39
CA HIS A 124 9.91 3.61 -46.56
C HIS A 124 10.14 4.43 -45.28
N GLU A 125 10.71 5.58 -45.44
CA GLU A 125 10.79 6.59 -44.39
C GLU A 125 9.51 7.41 -44.42
N GLY A 126 8.91 7.61 -43.24
CA GLY A 126 7.70 8.37 -43.05
C GLY A 126 7.92 9.59 -42.16
N ARG A 127 6.97 9.87 -41.29
CA ARG A 127 7.08 11.00 -40.37
C ARG A 127 8.20 10.79 -39.32
N PRO A 128 8.88 11.86 -38.88
CA PRO A 128 9.95 11.73 -37.89
C PRO A 128 9.43 11.17 -36.56
N PHE A 129 10.22 10.31 -35.91
CA PHE A 129 10.01 9.89 -34.52
C PHE A 129 10.59 10.97 -33.60
N LEU A 130 9.72 11.67 -32.84
CA LEU A 130 10.12 12.88 -32.09
C LEU A 130 10.65 12.60 -30.66
N GLY A 131 11.19 11.43 -30.42
CA GLY A 131 11.86 11.10 -29.15
C GLY A 131 11.03 10.24 -28.20
N HIS A 132 11.50 10.13 -26.96
CA HIS A 132 10.97 9.21 -25.96
C HIS A 132 9.89 9.88 -25.08
N VAL A 133 8.69 9.33 -25.09
CA VAL A 133 7.58 9.72 -24.20
C VAL A 133 7.30 8.56 -23.27
N ARG A 134 7.46 8.75 -21.95
CA ARG A 134 7.29 7.67 -20.95
C ARG A 134 5.88 7.06 -20.98
N ALA A 135 4.84 7.87 -21.20
CA ALA A 135 3.48 7.39 -21.34
C ALA A 135 3.31 6.42 -22.52
N ARG A 136 3.97 6.68 -23.67
CA ARG A 136 3.96 5.77 -24.83
C ARG A 136 4.60 4.44 -24.49
N HIS A 137 5.74 4.45 -23.81
CA HIS A 137 6.38 3.21 -23.34
C HIS A 137 5.48 2.45 -22.35
N ALA A 138 4.82 3.17 -21.44
CA ALA A 138 3.87 2.56 -20.52
C ALA A 138 2.67 1.91 -21.23
N VAL A 139 2.16 2.51 -22.30
CA VAL A 139 1.10 1.90 -23.13
C VAL A 139 1.62 0.66 -23.87
N VAL A 140 2.85 0.68 -24.40
CA VAL A 140 3.46 -0.51 -25.04
C VAL A 140 3.59 -1.65 -24.02
N GLU A 141 4.09 -1.40 -22.82
CA GLU A 141 4.19 -2.41 -21.76
C GLU A 141 2.80 -2.93 -21.35
N ALA A 142 1.80 -2.06 -21.22
CA ALA A 142 0.42 -2.45 -20.95
C ALA A 142 -0.15 -3.34 -22.07
N ALA A 143 0.13 -3.02 -23.33
CA ALA A 143 -0.29 -3.82 -24.48
C ALA A 143 0.36 -5.22 -24.45
N ILE A 144 1.65 -5.31 -24.12
CA ILE A 144 2.36 -6.59 -23.94
C ILE A 144 1.72 -7.42 -22.83
N LEU A 145 1.38 -6.80 -21.68
CA LEU A 145 0.69 -7.48 -20.59
C LEU A 145 -0.68 -8.02 -21.02
N VAL A 146 -1.44 -7.24 -21.77
CA VAL A 146 -2.77 -7.66 -22.30
C VAL A 146 -2.67 -8.89 -23.19
N THR A 147 -1.62 -9.00 -24.02
CA THR A 147 -1.41 -10.20 -24.84
C THR A 147 -1.07 -11.45 -24.05
N ARG A 148 -0.67 -11.30 -22.78
CA ARG A 148 -0.19 -12.38 -21.89
C ARG A 148 -1.10 -12.64 -20.68
N LEU A 149 -2.33 -12.14 -20.68
CA LEU A 149 -3.27 -12.30 -19.54
C LEU A 149 -3.50 -13.77 -19.14
N HIS A 150 -3.39 -14.70 -20.09
CA HIS A 150 -3.54 -16.15 -19.85
C HIS A 150 -2.29 -16.78 -19.21
N MET A 151 -1.16 -16.06 -19.14
CA MET A 151 0.14 -16.56 -18.64
C MET A 151 0.55 -15.91 -17.32
N ILE A 152 -0.04 -14.76 -16.96
CA ILE A 152 0.37 -13.94 -15.81
C ILE A 152 -0.75 -13.95 -14.76
N PRO A 153 -0.42 -14.12 -13.45
CA PRO A 153 -1.41 -14.05 -12.40
C PRO A 153 -2.14 -12.71 -12.35
N ALA A 154 -3.46 -12.74 -12.15
CA ALA A 154 -4.32 -11.54 -12.17
C ALA A 154 -3.83 -10.40 -11.23
N ALA A 155 -3.31 -10.76 -10.05
CA ALA A 155 -2.78 -9.78 -9.10
C ALA A 155 -1.52 -9.08 -9.60
N GLU A 156 -0.64 -9.81 -10.30
CA GLU A 156 0.56 -9.24 -10.90
C GLU A 156 0.19 -8.28 -12.03
N VAL A 157 -0.79 -8.65 -12.86
CA VAL A 157 -1.32 -7.77 -13.90
C VAL A 157 -1.88 -6.48 -13.28
N ALA A 158 -2.70 -6.59 -12.22
CA ALA A 158 -3.27 -5.43 -11.54
C ALA A 158 -2.21 -4.49 -10.97
N THR A 159 -1.17 -5.03 -10.33
CA THR A 159 -0.05 -4.26 -9.78
C THR A 159 0.70 -3.51 -10.89
N ARG A 160 1.09 -4.21 -11.94
CA ARG A 160 1.81 -3.59 -13.08
C ARG A 160 0.97 -2.53 -13.78
N PHE A 161 -0.34 -2.77 -13.98
CA PHE A 161 -1.22 -1.76 -14.56
C PHE A 161 -1.34 -0.49 -13.70
N ALA A 162 -1.33 -0.61 -12.36
CA ALA A 162 -1.33 0.54 -11.47
C ALA A 162 -0.04 1.37 -11.57
N GLU A 163 1.12 0.72 -11.67
CA GLU A 163 2.41 1.39 -11.87
C GLU A 163 2.46 2.12 -13.22
N LEU A 164 2.04 1.45 -14.32
CA LEU A 164 2.01 2.02 -15.66
C LEU A 164 1.03 3.20 -15.75
N ARG A 165 -0.12 3.11 -15.10
CA ARG A 165 -1.11 4.20 -15.01
C ARG A 165 -0.48 5.49 -14.50
N THR A 166 0.33 5.41 -13.45
CA THR A 166 1.02 6.57 -12.88
C THR A 166 1.94 7.27 -13.91
N LEU A 167 2.57 6.51 -14.81
CA LEU A 167 3.40 7.08 -15.87
C LEU A 167 2.56 7.79 -16.92
N VAL A 168 1.43 7.19 -17.31
CA VAL A 168 0.49 7.78 -18.29
C VAL A 168 -0.12 9.06 -17.71
N GLU A 169 -0.59 9.04 -16.47
CA GLU A 169 -1.17 10.22 -15.80
C GLU A 169 -0.19 11.40 -15.70
N LYS A 170 1.10 11.12 -15.50
CA LYS A 170 2.12 12.18 -15.33
C LYS A 170 2.67 12.73 -16.65
N THR A 171 2.65 11.95 -17.73
CA THR A 171 3.41 12.31 -18.94
C THR A 171 2.65 12.07 -20.26
N GLY A 172 1.40 11.59 -20.19
CA GLY A 172 0.56 11.29 -21.35
C GLY A 172 -0.25 12.49 -21.82
N GLY A 173 -0.52 12.52 -23.13
CA GLY A 173 -1.52 13.35 -23.76
C GLY A 173 -2.86 12.59 -23.91
N PRO A 174 -3.85 13.19 -24.56
CA PRO A 174 -5.16 12.58 -24.73
C PRO A 174 -5.14 11.18 -25.38
N GLU A 175 -4.27 10.97 -26.37
CA GLU A 175 -4.13 9.71 -27.11
C GLU A 175 -3.56 8.59 -26.23
N GLU A 176 -2.55 8.87 -25.41
CA GLU A 176 -1.97 7.92 -24.48
C GLU A 176 -2.96 7.54 -23.36
N HIS A 177 -3.74 8.49 -22.87
CA HIS A 177 -4.81 8.23 -21.90
C HIS A 177 -5.91 7.33 -22.49
N GLU A 178 -6.39 7.61 -23.71
CA GLU A 178 -7.37 6.79 -24.41
C GLU A 178 -6.83 5.37 -24.67
N ALA A 179 -5.60 5.27 -25.16
CA ALA A 179 -4.92 4.00 -25.41
C ALA A 179 -4.85 3.13 -24.14
N PHE A 180 -4.43 3.74 -23.03
CA PHE A 180 -4.34 3.03 -21.75
C PHE A 180 -5.71 2.61 -21.23
N ALA A 181 -6.74 3.44 -21.39
CA ALA A 181 -8.12 3.11 -21.00
C ALA A 181 -8.67 1.90 -21.78
N ILE A 182 -8.43 1.81 -23.08
CA ILE A 182 -8.81 0.66 -23.92
C ILE A 182 -8.16 -0.63 -23.42
N LEU A 183 -6.86 -0.59 -23.08
CA LEU A 183 -6.15 -1.75 -22.56
C LEU A 183 -6.64 -2.14 -21.16
N ALA A 184 -6.90 -1.15 -20.29
CA ALA A 184 -7.44 -1.39 -18.95
C ALA A 184 -8.84 -2.02 -19.00
N GLU A 185 -9.70 -1.60 -19.93
CA GLU A 185 -11.01 -2.23 -20.17
C GLU A 185 -10.86 -3.68 -20.64
N ARG A 186 -9.87 -3.97 -21.49
CA ARG A 186 -9.58 -5.35 -21.94
C ARG A 186 -9.13 -6.24 -20.77
N VAL A 187 -8.31 -5.70 -19.85
CA VAL A 187 -7.93 -6.39 -18.61
C VAL A 187 -9.16 -6.64 -17.73
N ALA A 188 -10.01 -5.63 -17.51
CA ALA A 188 -11.20 -5.75 -16.68
C ALA A 188 -12.19 -6.81 -17.21
N ARG A 189 -12.31 -6.95 -18.53
CA ARG A 189 -13.14 -8.00 -19.15
C ARG A 189 -12.54 -9.40 -19.03
N ALA A 190 -11.21 -9.52 -19.07
CA ALA A 190 -10.53 -10.80 -19.01
C ALA A 190 -10.31 -11.29 -17.56
N ILE A 191 -10.15 -10.35 -16.65
CA ILE A 191 -9.96 -10.60 -15.22
C ILE A 191 -11.13 -9.92 -14.50
N PRO A 192 -12.26 -10.62 -14.30
CA PRO A 192 -13.38 -10.05 -13.57
C PRO A 192 -12.92 -9.63 -12.18
N ALA A 193 -13.38 -8.47 -11.74
CA ALA A 193 -13.13 -8.01 -10.38
C ALA A 193 -13.53 -9.14 -9.40
N PRO A 194 -12.68 -9.49 -8.44
CA PRO A 194 -13.03 -10.49 -7.45
C PRO A 194 -14.32 -10.06 -6.76
N SER A 195 -15.20 -11.01 -6.52
CA SER A 195 -16.42 -10.75 -5.77
C SER A 195 -16.07 -10.05 -4.44
N PRO A 196 -16.81 -9.02 -4.02
CA PRO A 196 -16.55 -8.36 -2.75
C PRO A 196 -16.56 -9.41 -1.63
N PRO A 197 -15.66 -9.30 -0.65
CA PRO A 197 -15.58 -10.28 0.42
C PRO A 197 -16.89 -10.31 1.22
N VAL A 198 -17.31 -11.48 1.62
CA VAL A 198 -18.49 -11.68 2.48
C VAL A 198 -18.19 -11.23 3.91
N ALA A 199 -16.94 -11.36 4.33
CA ALA A 199 -16.42 -10.94 5.64
C ALA A 199 -14.97 -10.49 5.52
N VAL A 200 -14.57 -9.58 6.41
CA VAL A 200 -13.18 -9.14 6.57
C VAL A 200 -12.76 -9.38 8.01
N GLU A 201 -11.67 -10.12 8.21
CA GLU A 201 -11.01 -10.23 9.50
C GLU A 201 -9.86 -9.25 9.59
N VAL A 202 -9.81 -8.53 10.71
CA VAL A 202 -8.73 -7.57 10.99
C VAL A 202 -8.06 -7.95 12.31
N ARG A 203 -6.75 -8.10 12.25
CA ARG A 203 -5.88 -8.32 13.41
C ARG A 203 -5.02 -7.10 13.65
N THR A 204 -4.96 -6.63 14.89
CA THR A 204 -4.15 -5.47 15.27
C THR A 204 -3.29 -5.79 16.48
N PRO A 205 -2.08 -5.19 16.60
CA PRO A 205 -1.29 -5.26 17.82
C PRO A 205 -1.93 -4.44 18.95
N ALA A 206 -1.51 -4.65 20.19
CA ALA A 206 -1.79 -3.69 21.26
C ALA A 206 -0.75 -2.56 21.27
N ARG A 207 -1.13 -1.41 21.82
CA ARG A 207 -0.22 -0.27 21.99
C ARG A 207 0.16 -0.10 23.45
N PHE A 208 1.46 -0.27 23.75
CA PHE A 208 2.07 0.14 25.02
C PHE A 208 2.57 1.57 24.88
N HIS A 209 2.04 2.51 25.67
CA HIS A 209 2.45 3.92 25.63
C HIS A 209 3.45 4.20 26.73
N LEU A 210 4.71 4.34 26.36
CA LEU A 210 5.80 4.49 27.33
C LEU A 210 5.77 5.85 28.05
N GLY A 211 5.24 6.90 27.37
CA GLY A 211 5.03 8.20 27.97
C GLY A 211 5.05 9.35 26.95
N MET A 212 4.59 10.52 27.41
CA MET A 212 4.58 11.75 26.62
C MET A 212 5.81 12.58 26.92
N PHE A 213 6.36 13.28 25.92
CA PHE A 213 7.44 14.24 26.09
C PHE A 213 6.98 15.49 26.82
N SER A 214 5.83 16.02 26.41
CA SER A 214 5.32 17.29 26.92
C SER A 214 3.81 17.43 26.80
N PHE A 215 3.24 18.28 27.62
CA PHE A 215 1.88 18.81 27.54
C PHE A 215 1.77 20.08 28.39
N GLY A 216 0.81 20.92 28.07
CA GLY A 216 0.45 22.08 28.90
C GLY A 216 1.28 23.34 28.67
N ASP A 217 2.33 23.31 27.86
CA ASP A 217 3.06 24.51 27.42
C ASP A 217 2.58 24.87 25.98
N PRO A 218 1.83 25.99 25.81
CA PRO A 218 1.32 26.38 24.48
C PRO A 218 2.42 26.82 23.52
N ALA A 219 3.62 27.15 24.00
CA ALA A 219 4.74 27.54 23.17
C ALA A 219 5.53 26.36 22.62
N SER A 220 5.25 25.15 23.06
CA SER A 220 5.93 23.92 22.63
C SER A 220 4.96 22.92 21.99
N ARG A 221 5.51 21.89 21.36
CA ARG A 221 4.72 20.76 20.89
C ARG A 221 4.16 19.98 22.09
N SER A 222 2.89 19.55 21.98
CA SER A 222 2.21 18.75 22.99
C SER A 222 1.85 17.37 22.49
N PHE A 223 1.74 16.37 23.40
CA PHE A 223 1.33 15.00 23.14
C PHE A 223 2.29 14.16 22.28
N GLY A 224 3.49 14.66 21.99
CA GLY A 224 4.58 13.83 21.48
C GLY A 224 5.03 12.83 22.52
N GLY A 225 5.68 11.74 22.09
CA GLY A 225 6.16 10.72 23.01
C GLY A 225 6.57 9.43 22.33
N THR A 226 6.75 8.40 23.15
CA THR A 226 7.24 7.11 22.71
C THR A 226 6.22 6.00 23.00
N GLY A 227 6.07 5.07 22.08
CA GLY A 227 5.24 3.89 22.27
C GLY A 227 5.78 2.68 21.55
N LEU A 228 5.35 1.53 22.01
CA LEU A 228 5.72 0.21 21.50
C LEU A 228 4.47 -0.55 21.11
N MET A 229 4.49 -1.18 19.94
CA MET A 229 3.43 -2.10 19.54
C MET A 229 3.78 -3.51 19.98
N LEU A 230 2.81 -4.19 20.57
CA LEU A 230 2.92 -5.55 21.10
C LEU A 230 2.10 -6.48 20.21
N ASP A 231 2.70 -7.56 19.73
CA ASP A 231 1.99 -8.55 18.92
C ASP A 231 0.83 -9.19 19.71
N GLU A 232 1.06 -9.46 21.00
CA GLU A 232 0.06 -10.02 21.91
C GLU A 232 0.04 -9.22 23.25
N PRO A 233 -1.16 -9.07 23.87
CA PRO A 233 -2.49 -9.38 23.36
C PRO A 233 -2.96 -8.34 22.32
N GLY A 234 -3.45 -8.81 21.17
CA GLY A 234 -4.00 -7.96 20.11
C GLY A 234 -5.52 -7.85 20.11
N VAL A 235 -6.06 -7.08 19.16
CA VAL A 235 -7.49 -7.06 18.85
C VAL A 235 -7.74 -7.83 17.55
N ILE A 236 -8.72 -8.70 17.54
CA ILE A 236 -9.19 -9.43 16.36
C ILE A 236 -10.69 -9.17 16.22
N VAL A 237 -11.08 -8.64 15.06
CA VAL A 237 -12.48 -8.43 14.71
C VAL A 237 -12.79 -9.09 13.37
N GLN A 238 -14.03 -9.58 13.23
CA GLN A 238 -14.61 -9.97 11.96
C GLN A 238 -15.77 -9.03 11.65
N VAL A 239 -15.78 -8.46 10.46
CA VAL A 239 -16.82 -7.52 10.01
C VAL A 239 -17.54 -8.13 8.82
N ARG A 240 -18.88 -8.09 8.83
CA ARG A 240 -19.76 -8.56 7.76
C ARG A 240 -20.83 -7.52 7.47
N ARG A 241 -21.39 -7.53 6.26
CA ARG A 241 -22.60 -6.76 5.97
C ARG A 241 -23.79 -7.38 6.72
N ALA A 242 -24.69 -6.53 7.22
CA ALA A 242 -25.88 -6.95 7.97
C ALA A 242 -27.05 -5.99 7.69
N GLU A 243 -28.26 -6.38 8.05
CA GLU A 243 -29.44 -5.50 7.94
C GLU A 243 -29.44 -4.39 9.00
N THR A 244 -28.82 -4.66 10.16
CA THR A 244 -28.72 -3.69 11.27
C THR A 244 -27.33 -3.74 11.89
N PHE A 245 -26.92 -2.63 12.50
CA PHE A 245 -25.67 -2.58 13.27
C PHE A 245 -25.80 -3.43 14.54
N ARG A 246 -24.98 -4.47 14.63
CA ARG A 246 -24.90 -5.38 15.79
C ARG A 246 -23.48 -5.84 16.02
N SER A 247 -23.19 -6.37 17.20
CA SER A 247 -21.90 -6.98 17.49
C SER A 247 -22.01 -8.09 18.51
N GLY A 248 -21.02 -8.97 18.48
CA GLY A 248 -20.74 -9.99 19.47
C GLY A 248 -19.37 -9.81 20.13
N GLY A 249 -19.11 -10.58 21.19
CA GLY A 249 -17.82 -10.60 21.87
C GLY A 249 -17.52 -9.41 22.80
N PRO A 250 -16.26 -9.31 23.27
CA PRO A 250 -15.86 -8.27 24.21
C PRO A 250 -15.92 -6.86 23.60
N HIS A 251 -16.41 -5.88 24.36
CA HIS A 251 -16.54 -4.47 23.94
C HIS A 251 -17.51 -4.23 22.77
N GLY A 252 -18.49 -5.09 22.57
CA GLY A 252 -19.42 -5.05 21.45
C GLY A 252 -20.11 -3.70 21.26
N ASP A 253 -20.66 -3.07 22.32
CA ASP A 253 -21.32 -1.75 22.22
C ASP A 253 -20.40 -0.68 21.65
N ARG A 254 -19.11 -0.72 22.02
CA ARG A 254 -18.10 0.21 21.50
C ARG A 254 -17.80 -0.09 20.03
N ALA A 255 -17.77 -1.36 19.63
CA ALA A 255 -17.57 -1.76 18.24
C ALA A 255 -18.70 -1.24 17.36
N VAL A 256 -19.97 -1.37 17.78
CA VAL A 256 -21.13 -0.80 17.10
C VAL A 256 -21.03 0.74 17.01
N ALA A 257 -20.65 1.41 18.08
CA ALA A 257 -20.48 2.86 18.06
C ALA A 257 -19.41 3.30 17.03
N PHE A 258 -18.30 2.60 16.95
CA PHE A 258 -17.27 2.85 15.92
C PHE A 258 -17.77 2.56 14.52
N ALA A 259 -18.50 1.47 14.31
CA ALA A 259 -19.08 1.14 13.01
C ALA A 259 -20.03 2.23 12.50
N ARG A 260 -20.91 2.73 13.37
CA ARG A 260 -21.80 3.86 13.04
C ARG A 260 -21.03 5.15 12.73
N SER A 261 -19.95 5.44 13.49
CA SER A 261 -19.10 6.60 13.24
C SER A 261 -18.43 6.51 11.86
N CYS A 262 -17.89 5.35 11.51
CA CYS A 262 -17.27 5.11 10.20
C CYS A 262 -18.30 5.25 9.06
N ALA A 263 -19.47 4.63 9.19
CA ALA A 263 -20.52 4.73 8.18
C ALA A 263 -20.94 6.19 7.92
N ALA A 264 -21.08 6.98 8.97
CA ALA A 264 -21.38 8.40 8.87
C ALA A 264 -20.23 9.20 8.24
N ALA A 265 -18.98 8.96 8.66
CA ALA A 265 -17.79 9.65 8.14
C ALA A 265 -17.60 9.42 6.64
N TRP A 266 -17.83 8.20 6.18
CA TRP A 266 -17.71 7.82 4.75
C TRP A 266 -19.00 8.02 3.96
N LYS A 267 -20.05 8.54 4.58
CA LYS A 267 -21.36 8.78 3.92
C LYS A 267 -21.89 7.54 3.20
N LEU A 268 -21.82 6.39 3.87
CA LEU A 268 -22.32 5.14 3.28
C LEU A 268 -23.82 5.24 3.03
N PRO A 269 -24.36 4.47 2.05
CA PRO A 269 -25.77 4.50 1.71
C PRO A 269 -26.70 4.27 2.92
N ALA A 270 -27.83 4.92 2.93
CA ALA A 270 -28.84 4.68 3.96
C ALA A 270 -29.31 3.21 3.91
N GLY A 271 -29.27 2.54 5.07
CA GLY A 271 -29.60 1.13 5.18
C GLY A 271 -28.38 0.20 5.12
N GLU A 272 -27.18 0.69 4.80
CA GLU A 272 -25.96 -0.13 4.90
C GLU A 272 -25.55 -0.26 6.37
N ALA A 273 -25.50 -1.47 6.87
CA ALA A 273 -25.15 -1.78 8.25
C ALA A 273 -24.19 -2.98 8.33
N PHE A 274 -23.54 -3.12 9.47
CA PHE A 274 -22.47 -4.09 9.67
C PHE A 274 -22.65 -4.85 11.00
N GLU A 275 -22.37 -6.13 10.94
CA GLU A 275 -22.12 -6.95 12.12
C GLU A 275 -20.62 -6.96 12.38
N VAL A 276 -20.24 -6.65 13.62
CA VAL A 276 -18.85 -6.63 14.07
C VAL A 276 -18.69 -7.64 15.20
N ASP A 277 -18.06 -8.75 14.91
CA ASP A 277 -17.77 -9.78 15.89
C ASP A 277 -16.36 -9.58 16.46
N VAL A 278 -16.26 -9.20 17.74
CA VAL A 278 -14.98 -9.01 18.41
C VAL A 278 -14.51 -10.35 18.98
N VAL A 279 -13.65 -11.04 18.21
CA VAL A 279 -13.14 -12.36 18.56
C VAL A 279 -12.23 -12.29 19.77
N SER A 280 -11.37 -11.28 19.83
CA SER A 280 -10.41 -11.05 20.92
C SER A 280 -10.11 -9.57 21.08
N ALA A 281 -9.99 -9.11 22.32
CA ALA A 281 -9.48 -7.77 22.64
C ALA A 281 -8.92 -7.75 24.06
N PRO A 282 -7.85 -6.95 24.32
CA PRO A 282 -7.39 -6.69 25.66
C PRO A 282 -8.47 -6.02 26.50
N ARG A 283 -8.43 -6.24 27.82
CA ARG A 283 -9.31 -5.53 28.76
C ARG A 283 -9.24 -4.02 28.53
N SER A 284 -10.41 -3.36 28.65
CA SER A 284 -10.46 -1.89 28.59
C SER A 284 -9.69 -1.26 29.74
N HIS A 285 -9.17 -0.08 29.50
CA HIS A 285 -8.59 0.80 30.53
C HIS A 285 -7.36 0.25 31.27
N VAL A 286 -6.69 -0.76 30.73
CA VAL A 286 -5.44 -1.30 31.31
C VAL A 286 -4.16 -0.64 30.75
N GLY A 287 -4.27 0.36 29.89
CA GLY A 287 -3.10 1.05 29.31
C GLY A 287 -2.63 0.50 27.94
N LEU A 288 -3.31 -0.51 27.36
CA LEU A 288 -2.89 -1.18 26.14
C LEU A 288 -3.50 -0.58 24.84
N GLY A 289 -4.10 0.57 24.92
CA GLY A 289 -4.68 1.25 23.74
C GLY A 289 -5.82 0.50 23.07
N SER A 290 -6.46 -0.47 23.76
CA SER A 290 -7.51 -1.35 23.21
C SER A 290 -8.61 -0.59 22.48
N GLY A 291 -9.04 0.55 23.00
CA GLY A 291 -10.09 1.37 22.37
C GLY A 291 -9.68 1.99 21.03
N THR A 292 -8.41 2.32 20.83
CA THR A 292 -7.92 2.85 19.55
C THR A 292 -7.74 1.70 18.55
N GLN A 293 -7.16 0.58 19.00
CA GLN A 293 -6.96 -0.58 18.13
C GLN A 293 -8.29 -1.21 17.70
N LEU A 294 -9.28 -1.31 18.60
CA LEU A 294 -10.63 -1.76 18.25
C LEU A 294 -11.28 -0.82 17.20
N ALA A 295 -11.17 0.48 17.38
CA ALA A 295 -11.72 1.46 16.45
C ALA A 295 -11.07 1.34 15.05
N LEU A 296 -9.75 1.20 14.99
CA LEU A 296 -9.01 1.01 13.74
C LEU A 296 -9.35 -0.33 13.07
N ALA A 297 -9.48 -1.41 13.85
CA ALA A 297 -9.86 -2.71 13.33
C ALA A 297 -11.26 -2.70 12.72
N VAL A 298 -12.23 -2.08 13.40
CA VAL A 298 -13.60 -1.91 12.88
C VAL A 298 -13.60 -1.07 11.60
N ALA A 299 -12.89 0.08 11.62
CA ALA A 299 -12.79 0.95 10.45
C ALA A 299 -12.15 0.24 9.25
N ALA A 300 -11.05 -0.47 9.45
CA ALA A 300 -10.38 -1.23 8.40
C ALA A 300 -11.28 -2.34 7.82
N GLY A 301 -12.04 -3.03 8.67
CA GLY A 301 -12.99 -4.06 8.25
C GLY A 301 -14.12 -3.48 7.38
N ILE A 302 -14.71 -2.36 7.79
CA ILE A 302 -15.78 -1.68 7.01
C ILE A 302 -15.20 -1.10 5.72
N GLU A 303 -14.00 -0.47 5.76
CA GLU A 303 -13.33 0.02 4.55
C GLU A 303 -13.14 -1.11 3.54
N GLY A 304 -12.67 -2.27 3.99
CA GLY A 304 -12.45 -3.45 3.15
C GLY A 304 -13.73 -4.07 2.59
N LEU A 305 -14.89 -3.82 3.19
CA LEU A 305 -16.20 -4.29 2.68
C LEU A 305 -16.90 -3.28 1.78
N ALA A 306 -16.86 -2.00 2.13
CA ALA A 306 -17.77 -1.00 1.58
C ALA A 306 -17.11 0.13 0.81
N VAL A 307 -15.85 0.45 1.11
CA VAL A 307 -15.16 1.61 0.52
C VAL A 307 -14.12 1.18 -0.50
N ARG A 308 -13.21 0.32 -0.10
CA ARG A 308 -12.14 -0.24 -0.96
C ARG A 308 -12.08 -1.75 -0.74
N PRO A 309 -12.89 -2.56 -1.46
CA PRO A 309 -12.98 -3.98 -1.23
C PRO A 309 -11.61 -4.67 -1.19
N ALA A 310 -11.32 -5.29 -0.06
CA ALA A 310 -10.09 -6.03 0.15
C ALA A 310 -10.24 -7.42 -0.47
N THR A 311 -9.36 -7.78 -1.39
CA THR A 311 -9.38 -9.08 -2.07
C THR A 311 -8.33 -10.05 -1.57
N ARG A 312 -7.44 -9.58 -0.67
CA ARG A 312 -6.29 -10.33 -0.11
C ARG A 312 -5.88 -9.74 1.23
N GLU A 313 -4.92 -10.40 1.90
CA GLU A 313 -4.20 -9.82 3.02
C GLU A 313 -3.57 -8.48 2.62
N ARG A 314 -3.88 -7.46 3.40
CA ARG A 314 -3.46 -6.08 3.14
C ARG A 314 -2.80 -5.48 4.37
N GLY A 315 -1.63 -4.90 4.17
CA GLY A 315 -1.06 -3.94 5.11
C GLY A 315 -1.66 -2.54 4.89
N PHE A 316 -1.44 -1.65 5.82
CA PHE A 316 -1.83 -0.25 5.75
C PHE A 316 -0.59 0.64 5.79
N ASP A 317 -0.61 1.77 5.07
CA ASP A 317 0.37 2.81 5.29
C ASP A 317 -0.02 3.73 6.47
N PRO A 318 0.91 4.54 7.01
CA PRO A 318 0.61 5.43 8.12
C PRO A 318 -0.49 6.46 7.82
N GLY A 319 -0.59 6.97 6.59
CA GLY A 319 -1.64 7.92 6.17
C GLY A 319 -3.02 7.28 6.16
N GLU A 320 -3.12 6.06 5.62
CA GLU A 320 -4.36 5.27 5.65
C GLU A 320 -4.81 4.99 7.09
N SER A 321 -3.91 4.59 7.97
CA SER A 321 -4.23 4.32 9.38
C SER A 321 -4.72 5.56 10.13
N LEU A 322 -4.21 6.73 9.80
CA LEU A 322 -4.69 7.99 10.35
C LEU A 322 -6.09 8.33 9.82
N ALA A 323 -6.36 8.10 8.54
CA ALA A 323 -7.70 8.28 7.97
C ALA A 323 -8.74 7.35 8.62
N LEU A 324 -8.37 6.08 8.87
CA LEU A 324 -9.21 5.14 9.63
C LEU A 324 -9.48 5.62 11.05
N ALA A 325 -8.44 6.11 11.75
CA ALA A 325 -8.58 6.65 13.09
C ALA A 325 -9.55 7.84 13.13
N HIS A 326 -9.47 8.73 12.15
CA HIS A 326 -10.36 9.88 12.04
C HIS A 326 -11.82 9.47 11.78
N ALA A 327 -12.06 8.54 10.85
CA ALA A 327 -13.39 8.00 10.56
C ALA A 327 -14.04 7.38 11.82
N ALA A 328 -13.23 6.71 12.65
CA ALA A 328 -13.66 6.14 13.92
C ALA A 328 -13.64 7.12 15.11
N GLY A 329 -13.39 8.43 14.90
CA GLY A 329 -13.36 9.46 15.95
C GLY A 329 -12.16 9.35 16.91
N ARG A 330 -11.02 8.82 16.45
CA ARG A 330 -9.80 8.58 17.25
C ARG A 330 -8.63 9.46 16.80
N GLY A 331 -7.50 9.36 17.52
CA GLY A 331 -6.26 10.07 17.18
C GLY A 331 -6.19 11.52 17.68
N ARG A 332 -7.00 11.91 18.64
CA ARG A 332 -7.09 13.30 19.12
C ARG A 332 -5.91 13.77 19.98
N ARG A 333 -5.20 12.88 20.69
CA ARG A 333 -4.02 13.20 21.52
C ARG A 333 -2.76 12.61 20.88
N SER A 334 -2.40 11.38 21.17
CA SER A 334 -1.27 10.67 20.58
C SER A 334 -1.69 9.96 19.29
N SER A 335 -0.82 9.96 18.30
CA SER A 335 -0.98 9.23 17.03
C SER A 335 -0.24 7.88 17.03
N VAL A 336 0.53 7.55 18.08
CA VAL A 336 1.31 6.30 18.18
C VAL A 336 0.46 5.07 17.86
N GLY A 337 -0.76 5.00 18.41
CA GLY A 337 -1.64 3.85 18.16
C GLY A 337 -2.11 3.72 16.72
N ALA A 338 -2.35 4.84 16.02
CA ALA A 338 -2.75 4.84 14.61
C ALA A 338 -1.56 4.55 13.69
N GLN A 339 -0.43 5.21 13.92
CA GLN A 339 0.79 4.97 13.13
C GLN A 339 1.33 3.55 13.35
N GLY A 340 1.28 3.05 14.59
CA GLY A 340 1.71 1.71 14.93
C GLY A 340 0.80 0.60 14.38
N PHE A 341 -0.47 0.89 14.13
CA PHE A 341 -1.38 -0.04 13.46
C PHE A 341 -0.86 -0.46 12.07
N ALA A 342 -0.30 0.50 11.30
CA ALA A 342 0.27 0.21 10.00
C ALA A 342 1.65 -0.45 10.08
N SER A 343 2.48 -0.04 11.02
CA SER A 343 3.92 -0.25 10.92
C SER A 343 4.54 -1.10 12.03
N GLY A 344 3.82 -1.28 13.16
CA GLY A 344 4.38 -1.96 14.34
C GLY A 344 5.67 -1.33 14.90
N GLY A 345 6.30 -2.00 15.85
CA GLY A 345 7.60 -1.65 16.39
C GLY A 345 7.59 -0.55 17.46
N LEU A 346 8.76 0.04 17.69
CA LEU A 346 8.99 1.21 18.53
C LEU A 346 8.74 2.48 17.70
N LEU A 347 7.92 3.40 18.22
CA LEU A 347 7.57 4.65 17.54
C LEU A 347 7.88 5.84 18.44
N VAL A 348 8.41 6.90 17.85
CA VAL A 348 8.65 8.19 18.48
C VAL A 348 7.93 9.27 17.67
N GLU A 349 7.00 9.99 18.28
CA GLU A 349 6.25 11.07 17.65
C GLU A 349 6.56 12.43 18.27
N ALA A 350 6.59 13.48 17.45
CA ALA A 350 6.97 14.83 17.90
C ALA A 350 5.87 15.58 18.67
N GLY A 351 4.62 15.12 18.63
CA GLY A 351 3.49 15.90 19.12
C GLY A 351 3.02 16.98 18.14
N ARG A 352 2.12 17.84 18.61
CA ARG A 352 1.43 18.86 17.80
C ARG A 352 1.72 20.26 18.33
N LEU A 353 1.87 21.23 17.42
CA LEU A 353 2.02 22.66 17.78
C LEU A 353 0.66 23.22 18.20
N GLY A 354 0.67 24.11 19.19
CA GLY A 354 -0.50 24.84 19.63
C GLY A 354 -1.66 23.97 20.12
N ALA A 355 -1.42 22.70 20.44
CA ALA A 355 -2.48 21.78 20.84
C ALA A 355 -2.93 22.08 22.27
N ASP A 356 -4.17 22.52 22.42
CA ASP A 356 -4.85 22.56 23.72
C ASP A 356 -5.02 21.13 24.25
N LYS A 357 -4.96 20.98 25.59
CA LYS A 357 -5.18 19.69 26.28
C LYS A 357 -6.54 19.03 25.91
N LEU A 358 -7.51 19.80 25.44
CA LEU A 358 -8.88 19.36 25.17
C LEU A 358 -9.26 19.33 23.70
N ALA A 359 -8.78 20.27 22.92
CA ALA A 359 -9.21 20.53 21.55
C ALA A 359 -8.04 20.36 20.57
N ALA A 360 -7.40 19.21 20.60
CA ALA A 360 -6.39 18.91 19.59
C ALA A 360 -7.04 18.78 18.21
N PRO A 361 -6.55 19.51 17.19
CA PRO A 361 -6.99 19.32 15.81
C PRO A 361 -6.73 17.87 15.38
N LEU A 362 -7.43 17.41 14.35
CA LEU A 362 -7.28 16.05 13.80
C LEU A 362 -5.96 15.83 13.03
N GLU A 363 -5.06 16.80 13.02
CA GLU A 363 -3.75 16.66 12.40
C GLU A 363 -2.90 15.62 13.10
N ALA A 364 -2.25 14.78 12.32
CA ALA A 364 -1.33 13.76 12.81
C ALA A 364 -0.11 14.39 13.48
N SER A 365 0.33 13.82 14.60
CA SER A 365 1.65 14.10 15.13
C SER A 365 2.71 13.55 14.16
N PRO A 366 3.73 14.33 13.75
CA PRO A 366 4.80 13.82 12.91
C PRO A 366 5.52 12.63 13.58
N LEU A 367 5.71 11.56 12.82
CA LEU A 367 6.58 10.44 13.22
C LEU A 367 8.04 10.88 13.07
N VAL A 368 8.79 10.87 14.18
CA VAL A 368 10.20 11.28 14.21
C VAL A 368 11.11 10.10 13.92
N ALA A 369 10.80 8.95 14.54
CA ALA A 369 11.57 7.73 14.38
C ALA A 369 10.68 6.50 14.52
N ARG A 370 11.06 5.43 13.81
CA ARG A 370 10.51 4.09 13.97
C ARG A 370 11.63 3.06 13.92
N ALA A 371 11.59 2.10 14.81
CA ALA A 371 12.48 0.94 14.80
C ALA A 371 11.67 -0.36 14.88
N GLY A 372 11.95 -1.31 14.00
CA GLY A 372 11.53 -2.70 14.16
C GLY A 372 12.31 -3.32 15.34
N LEU A 373 11.66 -4.18 16.10
CA LEU A 373 12.37 -4.93 17.15
C LEU A 373 12.83 -6.29 16.62
N PRO A 374 14.01 -6.78 17.05
CA PRO A 374 14.45 -8.12 16.72
C PRO A 374 13.44 -9.19 17.14
N GLY A 375 13.10 -10.11 16.23
CA GLY A 375 12.09 -11.14 16.46
C GLY A 375 12.41 -12.14 17.59
N ALA A 376 13.66 -12.16 18.08
CA ALA A 376 14.06 -12.96 19.22
C ALA A 376 13.75 -12.30 20.58
N TRP A 377 13.50 -10.99 20.60
CA TRP A 377 13.21 -10.29 21.86
C TRP A 377 11.83 -10.66 22.39
N ARG A 378 11.71 -10.76 23.70
CA ARG A 378 10.46 -11.04 24.40
C ARG A 378 10.26 -10.03 25.51
N GLY A 379 9.02 -9.58 25.68
CA GLY A 379 8.58 -8.79 26.81
C GLY A 379 7.52 -9.54 27.62
N VAL A 380 7.55 -9.41 28.91
CA VAL A 380 6.54 -9.95 29.84
C VAL A 380 5.57 -8.84 30.20
N LEU A 381 4.32 -8.97 29.75
CA LEU A 381 3.26 -8.03 30.11
C LEU A 381 2.55 -8.50 31.39
N VAL A 382 2.56 -7.64 32.39
CA VAL A 382 1.89 -7.88 33.67
C VAL A 382 0.75 -6.90 33.85
N VAL A 383 -0.46 -7.43 34.09
CA VAL A 383 -1.65 -6.63 34.36
C VAL A 383 -2.32 -7.17 35.61
N GLU A 384 -2.45 -6.34 36.65
CA GLU A 384 -3.13 -6.71 37.88
C GLU A 384 -4.60 -7.08 37.66
N ARG A 385 -5.07 -8.15 38.29
CA ARG A 385 -6.48 -8.55 38.18
C ARG A 385 -7.39 -7.54 38.82
N GLY A 386 -8.43 -7.10 38.08
CA GLY A 386 -9.41 -6.11 38.57
C GLY A 386 -8.93 -4.66 38.54
N ALA A 387 -7.65 -4.40 38.30
CA ALA A 387 -7.19 -3.01 38.19
C ALA A 387 -7.62 -2.38 36.87
N GLU A 388 -8.07 -1.13 36.95
CA GLU A 388 -8.44 -0.27 35.81
C GLU A 388 -7.76 1.09 35.95
N GLY A 389 -7.25 1.62 34.84
CA GLY A 389 -6.70 2.96 34.75
C GLY A 389 -7.80 4.02 34.69
N LEU A 390 -7.42 5.27 34.85
CA LEU A 390 -8.32 6.38 34.66
C LEU A 390 -8.85 6.42 33.21
N HIS A 391 -10.13 6.71 33.06
CA HIS A 391 -10.80 6.81 31.76
C HIS A 391 -11.94 7.82 31.76
N GLY A 392 -12.37 8.21 30.56
CA GLY A 392 -13.50 9.12 30.38
C GLY A 392 -13.30 10.49 31.03
N ASP A 393 -14.33 10.99 31.73
CA ASP A 393 -14.28 12.29 32.37
C ASP A 393 -13.35 12.38 33.56
N ALA A 394 -13.12 11.27 34.28
CA ALA A 394 -12.15 11.22 35.37
C ALA A 394 -10.71 11.39 34.86
N GLU A 395 -10.33 10.68 33.80
CA GLU A 395 -9.04 10.85 33.13
C GLU A 395 -8.88 12.29 32.61
N ARG A 396 -9.94 12.82 32.00
CA ARG A 396 -9.94 14.19 31.46
C ARG A 396 -9.71 15.23 32.54
N ARG A 397 -10.43 15.15 33.67
CA ARG A 397 -10.24 16.08 34.82
C ARG A 397 -8.84 15.98 35.41
N ALA A 398 -8.36 14.77 35.64
CA ALA A 398 -7.03 14.55 36.18
C ALA A 398 -5.94 15.12 35.25
N PHE A 399 -6.07 14.90 33.95
CA PHE A 399 -5.12 15.40 32.96
C PHE A 399 -5.11 16.94 32.88
N LEU A 400 -6.27 17.59 32.98
CA LEU A 400 -6.38 19.05 33.00
C LEU A 400 -5.71 19.67 34.24
N ALA A 401 -5.77 18.99 35.37
CA ALA A 401 -5.17 19.44 36.62
C ALA A 401 -3.64 19.33 36.65
N LEU A 402 -3.03 18.55 35.75
CA LEU A 402 -1.56 18.40 35.71
C LEU A 402 -0.89 19.71 35.28
N PRO A 403 0.23 20.10 35.93
CA PRO A 403 1.05 21.22 35.47
C PRO A 403 1.69 20.92 34.12
N PRO A 404 2.18 21.96 33.40
CA PRO A 404 3.04 21.75 32.24
C PRO A 404 4.26 20.89 32.60
N VAL A 405 4.69 20.04 31.66
CA VAL A 405 5.90 19.23 31.81
C VAL A 405 7.11 20.16 31.81
N ASP A 406 8.03 19.95 32.80
CA ASP A 406 9.30 20.68 32.86
C ASP A 406 10.12 20.46 31.57
N ARG A 407 10.76 21.52 31.07
CA ARG A 407 11.55 21.48 29.83
C ARG A 407 12.78 20.56 29.93
N GLY A 408 13.40 20.45 31.11
CA GLY A 408 14.49 19.53 31.34
C GLY A 408 14.03 18.07 31.26
N VAL A 409 12.86 17.77 31.81
CA VAL A 409 12.23 16.44 31.69
C VAL A 409 11.93 16.13 30.22
N THR A 410 11.35 17.07 29.50
CA THR A 410 11.08 16.92 28.03
C THR A 410 12.38 16.66 27.26
N ALA A 411 13.44 17.44 27.53
CA ALA A 411 14.72 17.30 26.83
C ALA A 411 15.36 15.92 27.10
N GLU A 412 15.35 15.48 28.36
CA GLU A 412 15.93 14.20 28.74
C GLU A 412 15.12 13.00 28.20
N LEU A 413 13.79 13.05 28.19
CA LEU A 413 12.94 12.05 27.53
C LEU A 413 13.26 11.95 26.04
N ALA A 414 13.39 13.10 25.34
CA ALA A 414 13.76 13.13 23.93
C ALA A 414 15.17 12.56 23.70
N ARG A 415 16.13 12.88 24.57
CA ARG A 415 17.50 12.36 24.51
C ARG A 415 17.51 10.82 24.66
N ILE A 416 16.83 10.27 25.67
CA ILE A 416 16.73 8.82 25.88
C ILE A 416 16.04 8.16 24.66
N ALA A 417 14.94 8.72 24.17
CA ALA A 417 14.22 8.15 23.03
C ALA A 417 15.09 8.07 21.78
N LEU A 418 15.75 9.20 21.42
CA LEU A 418 16.44 9.34 20.13
C LEU A 418 17.89 8.87 20.15
N LEU A 419 18.57 8.95 21.28
CA LEU A 419 20.00 8.61 21.38
C LEU A 419 20.28 7.28 22.10
N GLU A 420 19.27 6.67 22.73
CA GLU A 420 19.43 5.39 23.40
C GLU A 420 18.42 4.33 22.90
N LEU A 421 17.10 4.54 23.07
CA LEU A 421 16.07 3.54 22.72
C LEU A 421 16.07 3.19 21.23
N VAL A 422 15.97 4.19 20.35
CA VAL A 422 15.89 3.97 18.91
C VAL A 422 17.17 3.35 18.36
N PRO A 423 18.39 3.87 18.68
CA PRO A 423 19.62 3.23 18.22
C PRO A 423 19.78 1.80 18.72
N ALA A 424 19.52 1.55 20.02
CA ALA A 424 19.63 0.20 20.59
C ALA A 424 18.67 -0.80 19.93
N ALA A 425 17.47 -0.36 19.57
CA ALA A 425 16.51 -1.19 18.82
C ALA A 425 17.00 -1.49 17.41
N LEU A 426 17.51 -0.48 16.68
CA LEU A 426 18.05 -0.62 15.31
C LEU A 426 19.31 -1.48 15.26
N GLU A 427 20.17 -1.38 16.27
CA GLU A 427 21.41 -2.15 16.40
C GLU A 427 21.17 -3.58 16.97
N GLY A 428 19.95 -3.88 17.44
CA GLY A 428 19.62 -5.16 18.04
C GLY A 428 20.28 -5.39 19.40
N ARG A 429 20.60 -4.33 20.16
CA ARG A 429 21.30 -4.37 21.46
C ARG A 429 20.29 -4.39 22.60
N PHE A 430 19.97 -5.58 23.11
CA PHE A 430 18.92 -5.77 24.11
C PHE A 430 19.20 -5.06 25.44
N ASP A 431 20.39 -5.22 26.05
CA ASP A 431 20.69 -4.64 27.38
C ASP A 431 20.63 -3.10 27.38
N PRO A 432 21.24 -2.37 26.41
CA PRO A 432 21.07 -0.93 26.31
C PRO A 432 19.60 -0.52 26.08
N PHE A 433 18.85 -1.27 25.22
CA PHE A 433 17.43 -1.01 25.01
C PHE A 433 16.64 -1.15 26.32
N ALA A 434 16.79 -2.26 27.04
CA ALA A 434 16.09 -2.51 28.29
C ALA A 434 16.40 -1.43 29.33
N ALA A 435 17.69 -1.05 29.49
CA ALA A 435 18.09 0.02 30.40
C ALA A 435 17.43 1.37 30.07
N ALA A 436 17.45 1.75 28.77
CA ALA A 436 16.84 2.98 28.30
C ALA A 436 15.31 2.94 28.42
N PHE A 437 14.67 1.78 28.14
CA PHE A 437 13.24 1.57 28.33
C PHE A 437 12.78 1.83 29.75
N GLY A 438 13.48 1.25 30.72
CA GLY A 438 13.20 1.48 32.14
C GLY A 438 13.48 2.93 32.60
N ALA A 439 14.56 3.54 32.12
CA ALA A 439 14.89 4.94 32.40
C ALA A 439 13.84 5.91 31.88
N TYR A 440 13.44 5.73 30.61
CA TYR A 440 12.38 6.52 30.00
C TYR A 440 11.08 6.40 30.78
N GLY A 441 10.64 5.17 31.09
CA GLY A 441 9.35 4.93 31.78
C GLY A 441 9.32 5.59 33.17
N ARG A 442 10.39 5.53 33.92
CA ARG A 442 10.49 6.23 35.22
C ARG A 442 10.37 7.74 35.08
N LEU A 443 11.11 8.32 34.15
CA LEU A 443 11.12 9.77 33.93
C LEU A 443 9.78 10.27 33.42
N ALA A 444 9.15 9.53 32.47
CA ALA A 444 7.84 9.84 31.93
C ALA A 444 6.70 9.78 32.95
N GLY A 445 6.90 9.05 34.03
CA GLY A 445 5.97 8.98 35.19
C GLY A 445 5.99 10.22 36.07
N VAL A 446 7.09 10.99 36.12
CA VAL A 446 7.27 12.13 37.03
C VAL A 446 6.15 13.17 36.93
N PRO A 447 5.74 13.65 35.75
CA PRO A 447 4.63 14.64 35.64
C PRO A 447 3.28 14.11 36.12
N PHE A 448 3.11 12.79 36.20
CA PHE A 448 1.87 12.14 36.61
C PHE A 448 1.87 11.70 38.08
N ALA A 449 2.98 11.86 38.80
CA ALA A 449 3.15 11.32 40.14
C ALA A 449 2.03 11.72 41.11
N ALA A 450 1.64 13.01 41.13
CA ALA A 450 0.60 13.51 42.01
C ALA A 450 -0.77 12.85 41.75
N ALA A 451 -1.16 12.67 40.48
CA ALA A 451 -2.41 12.01 40.10
C ALA A 451 -2.31 10.49 40.29
N SER A 452 -1.16 9.88 40.00
CA SER A 452 -0.93 8.43 40.14
C SER A 452 -1.03 7.97 41.61
N CYS A 453 -0.57 8.77 42.55
CA CYS A 453 -0.65 8.45 43.99
C CYS A 453 -2.07 8.23 44.51
N THR A 454 -3.07 8.72 43.81
CA THR A 454 -4.48 8.54 44.16
C THR A 454 -5.14 7.29 43.53
N LEU A 455 -4.41 6.58 42.66
CA LEU A 455 -4.93 5.40 41.95
C LEU A 455 -4.84 4.14 42.82
N PRO A 456 -5.90 3.28 42.81
CA PRO A 456 -5.93 2.08 43.67
C PRO A 456 -4.77 1.11 43.41
N PHE A 457 -4.28 1.03 42.18
CA PHE A 457 -3.20 0.11 41.76
C PHE A 457 -1.78 0.70 41.92
N HIS A 458 -1.62 1.95 42.30
CA HIS A 458 -0.30 2.63 42.34
C HIS A 458 0.71 1.91 43.19
N ARG A 459 0.34 1.53 44.43
CA ARG A 459 1.23 0.84 45.36
C ARG A 459 1.66 -0.55 44.88
N SER A 460 0.74 -1.27 44.25
CA SER A 460 1.05 -2.61 43.68
C SER A 460 2.02 -2.53 42.50
N ILE A 461 1.88 -1.49 41.66
CA ILE A 461 2.81 -1.25 40.55
C ILE A 461 4.19 -0.86 41.06
N GLU A 462 4.30 0.06 42.03
CA GLU A 462 5.60 0.41 42.64
C GLU A 462 6.26 -0.81 43.25
N ALA A 463 5.53 -1.61 44.02
CA ALA A 463 6.03 -2.86 44.59
C ALA A 463 6.47 -3.86 43.52
N LEU A 464 5.75 -3.97 42.40
CA LEU A 464 6.11 -4.81 41.26
C LEU A 464 7.41 -4.34 40.61
N LEU A 465 7.50 -3.06 40.26
CA LEU A 465 8.72 -2.47 39.69
C LEU A 465 9.94 -2.64 40.59
N GLY A 466 9.76 -2.43 41.90
CA GLY A 466 10.83 -2.67 42.90
C GLY A 466 11.28 -4.14 42.94
N ARG A 467 10.36 -5.10 42.90
CA ARG A 467 10.67 -6.54 42.83
C ARG A 467 11.40 -6.90 41.55
N LEU A 468 10.93 -6.38 40.40
CA LEU A 468 11.59 -6.61 39.11
C LEU A 468 13.02 -6.07 39.10
N ALA A 469 13.23 -4.87 39.65
CA ALA A 469 14.57 -4.30 39.80
C ALA A 469 15.47 -5.15 40.72
N ALA A 470 14.94 -5.66 41.84
CA ALA A 470 15.69 -6.55 42.75
C ALA A 470 16.07 -7.89 42.10
N LEU A 471 15.30 -8.36 41.11
CA LEU A 471 15.59 -9.52 40.27
C LEU A 471 16.56 -9.23 39.10
N GLY A 472 17.06 -7.98 38.99
CA GLY A 472 17.99 -7.57 37.94
C GLY A 472 17.32 -7.18 36.62
N VAL A 473 15.97 -7.12 36.53
CA VAL A 473 15.24 -6.66 35.35
C VAL A 473 15.40 -5.14 35.24
N ARG A 474 16.13 -4.68 34.22
CA ARG A 474 16.41 -3.25 34.00
C ARG A 474 15.34 -2.56 33.18
N GLY A 475 14.70 -3.29 32.29
CA GLY A 475 13.69 -2.79 31.32
C GLY A 475 12.27 -2.98 31.81
N ALA A 476 11.84 -2.29 32.86
CA ALA A 476 10.45 -2.34 33.31
C ALA A 476 9.83 -0.95 33.32
N ALA A 477 8.63 -0.82 32.79
CA ALA A 477 7.88 0.43 32.72
C ALA A 477 6.38 0.21 32.80
N GLN A 478 5.66 1.21 33.34
CA GLN A 478 4.19 1.28 33.32
C GLN A 478 3.69 1.92 32.02
N SER A 479 2.56 1.46 31.51
CA SER A 479 1.93 2.06 30.32
C SER A 479 1.02 3.22 30.68
N SER A 480 1.49 4.46 30.51
CA SER A 480 0.69 5.67 30.75
C SER A 480 -0.01 5.63 32.14
N TRP A 481 -1.33 5.84 32.17
CA TRP A 481 -2.15 5.75 33.38
C TRP A 481 -2.82 4.39 33.59
N GLY A 482 -2.45 3.40 32.82
CA GLY A 482 -2.97 2.06 32.98
C GLY A 482 -2.18 1.22 33.99
N PRO A 483 -2.80 0.15 34.53
CA PRO A 483 -2.12 -0.78 35.44
C PRO A 483 -1.18 -1.76 34.73
N ALA A 484 -1.03 -1.68 33.41
CA ALA A 484 -0.13 -2.57 32.67
C ALA A 484 1.33 -2.18 32.86
N VAL A 485 2.16 -3.16 33.18
CA VAL A 485 3.62 -3.08 33.23
C VAL A 485 4.21 -4.00 32.19
N LEU A 486 5.13 -3.50 31.38
CA LEU A 486 5.95 -4.31 30.48
C LEU A 486 7.35 -4.42 31.04
N ALA A 487 7.86 -5.63 31.11
CA ALA A 487 9.24 -5.95 31.53
C ALA A 487 9.96 -6.63 30.34
N CYS A 488 11.16 -6.19 30.02
CA CYS A 488 12.01 -6.72 28.97
C CYS A 488 13.45 -6.90 29.44
#